data_979115c12bc254bb8b4eacc70df74172
#
_entry.id   979115c12bc254bb8b4eacc70df74172
#
_cell.length_a   1.000
_cell.length_b   1.000
_cell.length_c   1.000
_cell.angle_alpha   90.00
_cell.angle_beta   90.00
_cell.angle_gamma   90.00
#
_symmetry.space_group_name_H-M   'P 1'
#
loop_
_entity.id
_entity.type
_entity.pdbx_description
1 polymer ?
#
loop_
_entity_poly.entity_id
_entity_poly.type
_entity_poly.pdbx_seq_one_letter_code
_entity_poly.pdbx_strand_id
1 'polypeptide(L)'
;MKILMVNKFLYPNGGSETYIFKLGEQLQKEGHEVQYFGMEHEGRIVGNHAECYTFNMDFHTGKLQKLLYPFRIIYSREAKKKITVVLQDFQPDVVHLNNINFQLTPSVIYAVRDYEKKSGRKIKLVFTAHDYQWVCPNHMMRIPSTGEICFACRGGNFMQCTKNRCIHDSKVKSLIGTIEAKLYDRRKTYGMVDAIICPSEFMKKQLDTNPVLADKTIMLHNFIDALADKFQDETVAGKQPEDIQNQQMDKKDYVVYFGRFSEEKGTRTLLEACKALPQIPFIFAGTGPLEEQVNQVTNVENRGFVTGDGLRKLIAEARFSVYPSEWYENCPFSVMESQMYGTPVLASDLGGAPELVQAGKTGELFRGGDVEELTEHIRDLWNQPELCKRYSENCQNLNFDTVEAYCGKIIKIYKNI
;
A
#
# COMPACT_ATOMS: atom_id res chain seq x y z
N MET A 1 17.53 -4.05 -19.10
CA MET A 1 17.37 -5.25 -18.24
C MET A 1 16.03 -5.89 -18.52
N LYS A 2 15.91 -7.20 -18.32
CA LYS A 2 14.66 -7.93 -18.31
C LYS A 2 14.16 -8.05 -16.87
N ILE A 3 12.99 -7.50 -16.56
CA ILE A 3 12.44 -7.39 -15.21
C ILE A 3 11.11 -8.11 -15.15
N LEU A 4 10.99 -9.11 -14.27
CA LEU A 4 9.74 -9.81 -14.00
C LEU A 4 9.12 -9.28 -12.71
N MET A 5 8.03 -8.52 -12.84
CA MET A 5 7.21 -8.07 -11.70
C MET A 5 6.30 -9.20 -11.26
N VAL A 6 6.32 -9.53 -9.97
CA VAL A 6 5.49 -10.60 -9.40
C VAL A 6 4.55 -9.99 -8.37
N ASN A 7 3.24 -10.09 -8.64
CA ASN A 7 2.18 -9.63 -7.74
C ASN A 7 0.94 -10.51 -7.89
N LYS A 8 0.20 -10.76 -6.81
CA LYS A 8 -0.98 -11.63 -6.88
C LYS A 8 -2.06 -11.08 -7.81
N PHE A 9 -2.33 -9.79 -7.79
CA PHE A 9 -3.32 -9.13 -8.65
C PHE A 9 -2.63 -8.39 -9.80
N LEU A 10 -3.11 -8.61 -11.02
CA LEU A 10 -2.63 -7.97 -12.25
C LEU A 10 -3.69 -7.03 -12.85
N TYR A 11 -4.56 -6.50 -12.01
CA TYR A 11 -5.59 -5.52 -12.32
C TYR A 11 -5.67 -4.47 -11.20
N PRO A 12 -6.21 -3.26 -11.45
CA PRO A 12 -6.34 -2.22 -10.43
C PRO A 12 -7.17 -2.68 -9.24
N ASN A 13 -6.57 -2.69 -8.03
CA ASN A 13 -7.22 -3.17 -6.81
C ASN A 13 -6.83 -2.34 -5.57
N GLY A 14 -5.66 -1.69 -5.57
CA GLY A 14 -5.17 -0.89 -4.44
C GLY A 14 -3.81 -0.26 -4.69
N GLY A 15 -3.19 0.24 -3.62
CA GLY A 15 -1.93 0.98 -3.70
C GLY A 15 -0.75 0.15 -4.23
N SER A 16 -0.68 -1.14 -3.89
CA SER A 16 0.38 -2.03 -4.39
C SER A 16 0.27 -2.26 -5.91
N GLU A 17 -0.95 -2.34 -6.44
CA GLU A 17 -1.18 -2.47 -7.88
C GLU A 17 -0.86 -1.16 -8.61
N THR A 18 -1.26 -0.02 -8.05
CA THR A 18 -0.85 1.31 -8.56
C THR A 18 0.67 1.42 -8.62
N TYR A 19 1.37 0.99 -7.56
CA TYR A 19 2.82 0.98 -7.50
C TYR A 19 3.46 0.16 -8.63
N ILE A 20 3.05 -1.12 -8.79
CA ILE A 20 3.69 -2.00 -9.79
C ILE A 20 3.42 -1.58 -11.23
N PHE A 21 2.23 -1.05 -11.51
CA PHE A 21 1.88 -0.64 -12.88
C PHE A 21 2.62 0.63 -13.28
N LYS A 22 2.61 1.66 -12.43
CA LYS A 22 3.32 2.92 -12.71
C LYS A 22 4.84 2.72 -12.78
N LEU A 23 5.42 1.96 -11.85
CA LEU A 23 6.84 1.64 -11.89
C LEU A 23 7.20 0.81 -13.14
N GLY A 24 6.40 -0.18 -13.48
CA GLY A 24 6.65 -1.02 -14.65
C GLY A 24 6.54 -0.25 -15.96
N GLU A 25 5.55 0.63 -16.09
CA GLU A 25 5.41 1.53 -17.23
C GLU A 25 6.65 2.47 -17.37
N GLN A 26 7.10 3.04 -16.26
CA GLN A 26 8.27 3.91 -16.27
C GLN A 26 9.56 3.15 -16.62
N LEU A 27 9.73 1.93 -16.09
CA LEU A 27 10.86 1.07 -16.47
C LEU A 27 10.85 0.75 -17.98
N GLN A 28 9.68 0.56 -18.59
CA GLN A 28 9.55 0.37 -20.04
C GLN A 28 9.91 1.62 -20.82
N LYS A 29 9.48 2.81 -20.38
CA LYS A 29 9.86 4.11 -20.95
C LYS A 29 11.37 4.33 -20.93
N GLU A 30 12.06 3.82 -19.91
CA GLU A 30 13.52 3.85 -19.78
C GLU A 30 14.25 2.73 -20.55
N GLY A 31 13.54 1.99 -21.42
CA GLY A 31 14.09 0.98 -22.31
C GLY A 31 14.35 -0.39 -21.66
N HIS A 32 13.69 -0.70 -20.57
CA HIS A 32 13.73 -2.04 -19.96
C HIS A 32 12.57 -2.90 -20.47
N GLU A 33 12.79 -4.22 -20.57
CA GLU A 33 11.71 -5.17 -20.84
C GLU A 33 11.06 -5.55 -19.52
N VAL A 34 9.74 -5.35 -19.41
CA VAL A 34 8.99 -5.67 -18.18
C VAL A 34 7.88 -6.65 -18.51
N GLN A 35 7.82 -7.75 -17.80
CA GLN A 35 6.72 -8.69 -17.82
C GLN A 35 6.17 -8.90 -16.40
N TYR A 36 4.97 -9.51 -16.30
CA TYR A 36 4.27 -9.65 -15.04
C TYR A 36 3.83 -11.10 -14.82
N PHE A 37 3.91 -11.56 -13.57
CA PHE A 37 3.40 -12.85 -13.14
C PHE A 37 2.48 -12.71 -11.92
N GLY A 38 1.31 -13.34 -11.99
CA GLY A 38 0.30 -13.30 -10.93
C GLY A 38 -0.83 -14.28 -11.18
N MET A 39 -2.02 -13.94 -10.66
CA MET A 39 -3.24 -14.71 -10.89
C MET A 39 -3.92 -14.29 -12.19
N GLU A 40 -4.59 -15.25 -12.83
CA GLU A 40 -5.51 -14.97 -13.94
C GLU A 40 -6.77 -14.28 -13.45
N HIS A 41 -7.18 -13.25 -14.16
CA HIS A 41 -8.40 -12.49 -13.87
C HIS A 41 -8.89 -11.78 -15.14
N GLU A 42 -10.22 -11.73 -15.38
CA GLU A 42 -10.81 -11.06 -16.57
C GLU A 42 -10.46 -9.56 -16.67
N GLY A 43 -10.23 -8.89 -15.54
CA GLY A 43 -9.78 -7.48 -15.48
C GLY A 43 -8.28 -7.29 -15.57
N ARG A 44 -7.49 -8.32 -15.91
CA ARG A 44 -6.03 -8.25 -16.03
C ARG A 44 -5.61 -7.27 -17.13
N ILE A 45 -4.72 -6.33 -16.78
CA ILE A 45 -4.25 -5.27 -17.70
C ILE A 45 -2.79 -5.45 -18.13
N VAL A 46 -2.02 -6.32 -17.46
CA VAL A 46 -0.60 -6.60 -17.75
C VAL A 46 -0.36 -8.11 -17.72
N GLY A 47 0.73 -8.58 -18.35
CA GLY A 47 0.98 -10.02 -18.44
C GLY A 47 2.39 -10.43 -18.84
N ASN A 48 2.54 -11.65 -19.31
CA ASN A 48 3.79 -12.23 -19.81
C ASN A 48 3.57 -12.96 -21.13
N HIS A 49 4.63 -13.10 -21.92
CA HIS A 49 4.58 -13.70 -23.27
C HIS A 49 4.21 -15.18 -23.25
N ALA A 50 4.55 -15.89 -22.17
CA ALA A 50 4.20 -17.30 -22.00
C ALA A 50 2.71 -17.55 -21.74
N GLU A 51 1.90 -16.47 -21.58
CA GLU A 51 0.47 -16.51 -21.19
C GLU A 51 0.21 -17.46 -20.00
N CYS A 52 1.10 -17.42 -19.02
CA CYS A 52 1.12 -18.36 -17.90
C CYS A 52 0.85 -17.65 -16.57
N TYR A 53 -0.32 -17.93 -15.97
CA TYR A 53 -0.81 -17.30 -14.73
C TYR A 53 -1.38 -18.38 -13.80
N THR A 54 -1.41 -18.13 -12.47
CA THR A 54 -2.07 -19.03 -11.53
C THR A 54 -3.58 -18.89 -11.60
N PHE A 55 -4.31 -19.94 -11.23
CA PHE A 55 -5.76 -19.82 -11.14
C PHE A 55 -6.16 -18.74 -10.11
N ASN A 56 -7.23 -18.02 -10.43
CA ASN A 56 -7.88 -17.15 -9.45
C ASN A 56 -8.40 -18.01 -8.29
N MET A 57 -7.83 -17.85 -7.11
CA MET A 57 -8.29 -18.53 -5.90
C MET A 57 -9.48 -17.76 -5.34
N ASP A 58 -10.65 -17.91 -5.97
CA ASP A 58 -11.88 -17.45 -5.40
C ASP A 58 -12.27 -18.36 -4.23
N PHE A 59 -12.28 -17.82 -2.99
CA PHE A 59 -12.54 -18.55 -1.76
C PHE A 59 -14.00 -19.07 -1.65
N HIS A 60 -14.81 -18.88 -2.70
CA HIS A 60 -16.24 -19.22 -2.72
C HIS A 60 -16.59 -20.54 -3.44
N THR A 61 -15.66 -21.22 -4.07
CA THR A 61 -15.94 -22.44 -4.86
C THR A 61 -15.66 -23.76 -4.12
N GLY A 62 -16.66 -24.65 -4.11
CA GLY A 62 -16.61 -26.11 -3.91
C GLY A 62 -16.16 -26.67 -2.53
N LYS A 63 -16.98 -27.54 -1.91
CA LYS A 63 -16.70 -28.15 -0.58
C LYS A 63 -15.42 -29.01 -0.52
N LEU A 64 -15.06 -29.72 -1.59
CA LEU A 64 -13.85 -30.58 -1.63
C LEU A 64 -12.55 -29.79 -1.77
N GLN A 65 -12.58 -28.66 -2.47
CA GLN A 65 -11.39 -27.81 -2.61
C GLN A 65 -11.03 -27.13 -1.29
N LYS A 66 -12.00 -26.83 -0.44
CA LYS A 66 -11.78 -26.25 0.91
C LYS A 66 -10.86 -27.10 1.80
N LEU A 67 -10.83 -28.42 1.63
CA LEU A 67 -9.97 -29.31 2.43
C LEU A 67 -8.48 -29.20 2.06
N LEU A 68 -8.16 -28.84 0.81
CA LEU A 68 -6.79 -28.69 0.30
C LEU A 68 -6.25 -27.26 0.43
N TYR A 69 -7.11 -26.29 0.77
CA TYR A 69 -6.75 -24.89 0.95
C TYR A 69 -5.58 -24.66 1.92
N PRO A 70 -5.55 -25.25 3.13
CA PRO A 70 -4.47 -25.02 4.08
C PRO A 70 -3.09 -25.34 3.50
N PHE A 71 -2.99 -26.42 2.71
CA PHE A 71 -1.72 -26.81 2.09
C PHE A 71 -1.32 -25.89 0.95
N ARG A 72 -2.29 -25.39 0.16
CA ARG A 72 -2.05 -24.47 -0.94
C ARG A 72 -1.64 -23.06 -0.45
N ILE A 73 -2.22 -22.57 0.65
CA ILE A 73 -1.86 -21.29 1.27
C ILE A 73 -0.44 -21.34 1.83
N ILE A 74 0.01 -22.50 2.35
CA ILE A 74 1.37 -22.63 2.85
C ILE A 74 2.37 -22.76 1.69
N TYR A 75 2.07 -23.58 0.66
CA TYR A 75 2.99 -23.82 -0.45
C TYR A 75 2.25 -24.11 -1.74
N SER A 76 2.30 -23.17 -2.70
CA SER A 76 1.67 -23.32 -4.01
C SER A 76 2.60 -24.03 -5.01
N ARG A 77 2.40 -25.33 -5.22
CA ARG A 77 3.11 -26.08 -6.29
C ARG A 77 2.75 -25.53 -7.67
N GLU A 78 1.53 -25.04 -7.85
CA GLU A 78 1.05 -24.45 -9.08
C GLU A 78 1.83 -23.16 -9.39
N ALA A 79 1.89 -22.20 -8.45
CA ALA A 79 2.63 -20.96 -8.64
C ALA A 79 4.11 -21.24 -8.95
N LYS A 80 4.74 -22.18 -8.22
CA LYS A 80 6.11 -22.61 -8.51
C LYS A 80 6.28 -23.13 -9.94
N LYS A 81 5.39 -24.02 -10.40
CA LYS A 81 5.45 -24.59 -11.75
C LYS A 81 5.25 -23.51 -12.83
N LYS A 82 4.23 -22.67 -12.66
CA LYS A 82 3.87 -21.66 -13.67
C LYS A 82 4.89 -20.53 -13.77
N ILE A 83 5.40 -20.01 -12.64
CA ILE A 83 6.48 -19.01 -12.70
C ILE A 83 7.75 -19.60 -13.31
N THR A 84 8.03 -20.89 -13.12
CA THR A 84 9.18 -21.54 -13.76
C THR A 84 9.08 -21.51 -15.28
N VAL A 85 7.88 -21.67 -15.86
CA VAL A 85 7.66 -21.52 -17.31
C VAL A 85 7.99 -20.10 -17.75
N VAL A 86 7.50 -19.08 -17.04
CA VAL A 86 7.79 -17.67 -17.34
C VAL A 86 9.29 -17.36 -17.22
N LEU A 87 9.96 -17.89 -16.18
CA LEU A 87 11.42 -17.74 -16.01
C LEU A 87 12.22 -18.35 -17.18
N GLN A 88 11.77 -19.48 -17.71
CA GLN A 88 12.41 -20.15 -18.86
C GLN A 88 12.20 -19.38 -20.15
N ASP A 89 11.01 -18.84 -20.37
CA ASP A 89 10.65 -18.05 -21.56
C ASP A 89 11.32 -16.70 -21.55
N PHE A 90 11.10 -15.92 -20.50
CA PHE A 90 11.53 -14.52 -20.41
C PHE A 90 13.01 -14.36 -20.04
N GLN A 91 13.57 -15.25 -19.24
CA GLN A 91 14.95 -15.22 -18.74
C GLN A 91 15.31 -13.86 -18.08
N PRO A 92 14.61 -13.46 -17.02
CA PRO A 92 14.79 -12.14 -16.41
C PRO A 92 16.17 -11.97 -15.77
N ASP A 93 16.66 -10.73 -15.75
CA ASP A 93 17.83 -10.31 -14.96
C ASP A 93 17.43 -10.00 -13.51
N VAL A 94 16.20 -9.52 -13.34
CA VAL A 94 15.60 -9.14 -12.03
C VAL A 94 14.22 -9.77 -11.89
N VAL A 95 13.95 -10.36 -10.74
CA VAL A 95 12.59 -10.70 -10.30
C VAL A 95 12.23 -9.80 -9.12
N HIS A 96 11.23 -8.94 -9.33
CA HIS A 96 10.75 -8.02 -8.32
C HIS A 96 9.43 -8.49 -7.74
N LEU A 97 9.50 -9.01 -6.52
CA LEU A 97 8.36 -9.52 -5.76
C LEU A 97 7.63 -8.38 -5.07
N ASN A 98 6.31 -8.46 -5.05
CA ASN A 98 5.41 -7.56 -4.33
C ASN A 98 4.48 -8.40 -3.42
N ASN A 99 3.16 -8.34 -3.59
CA ASN A 99 2.24 -9.17 -2.81
C ASN A 99 2.22 -10.61 -3.34
N ILE A 100 2.96 -11.51 -2.69
CA ILE A 100 3.01 -12.93 -3.03
C ILE A 100 2.20 -13.83 -2.07
N ASN A 101 1.56 -13.24 -1.07
CA ASN A 101 0.95 -13.92 0.05
C ASN A 101 -0.29 -14.73 -0.34
N PHE A 102 -0.49 -15.85 0.34
CA PHE A 102 -1.63 -16.77 0.25
C PHE A 102 -1.83 -17.44 -1.12
N GLN A 103 -1.83 -16.72 -2.22
CA GLN A 103 -2.13 -17.25 -3.55
C GLN A 103 -0.87 -17.74 -4.29
N LEU A 104 0.17 -16.91 -4.36
CA LEU A 104 1.43 -17.27 -4.99
C LEU A 104 2.35 -18.00 -4.02
N THR A 105 2.36 -17.59 -2.76
CA THR A 105 3.17 -18.11 -1.65
C THR A 105 4.69 -17.91 -1.85
N PRO A 106 5.51 -18.04 -0.83
CA PRO A 106 6.97 -18.04 -0.99
C PRO A 106 7.54 -19.15 -1.86
N SER A 107 6.69 -20.04 -2.42
CA SER A 107 7.11 -21.03 -3.42
C SER A 107 7.73 -20.40 -4.67
N VAL A 108 7.36 -19.14 -4.99
CA VAL A 108 7.95 -18.37 -6.10
C VAL A 108 9.43 -18.03 -5.84
N ILE A 109 9.82 -17.78 -4.59
CA ILE A 109 11.22 -17.56 -4.19
C ILE A 109 12.06 -18.80 -4.50
N TYR A 110 11.55 -19.97 -4.12
CA TYR A 110 12.21 -21.24 -4.44
C TYR A 110 12.28 -21.50 -5.94
N ALA A 111 11.25 -21.12 -6.71
CA ALA A 111 11.26 -21.30 -8.17
C ALA A 111 12.40 -20.49 -8.81
N VAL A 112 12.60 -19.24 -8.39
CA VAL A 112 13.69 -18.38 -8.89
C VAL A 112 15.05 -18.99 -8.55
N ARG A 113 15.28 -19.37 -7.30
CA ARG A 113 16.56 -19.95 -6.86
C ARG A 113 16.85 -21.34 -7.46
N ASP A 114 15.81 -22.15 -7.70
CA ASP A 114 15.95 -23.43 -8.41
C ASP A 114 16.27 -23.22 -9.90
N TYR A 115 15.67 -22.18 -10.52
CA TYR A 115 15.95 -21.82 -11.89
C TYR A 115 17.41 -21.33 -12.07
N GLU A 116 17.89 -20.46 -11.17
CA GLU A 116 19.30 -20.03 -11.15
C GLU A 116 20.27 -21.22 -11.14
N LYS A 117 20.06 -22.17 -10.22
CA LYS A 117 20.90 -23.36 -10.10
C LYS A 117 20.92 -24.22 -11.36
N LYS A 118 19.78 -24.32 -12.06
CA LYS A 118 19.64 -25.14 -13.25
C LYS A 118 20.19 -24.49 -14.52
N SER A 119 19.96 -23.16 -14.65
CA SER A 119 20.33 -22.40 -15.85
C SER A 119 21.75 -21.82 -15.80
N GLY A 120 22.35 -21.73 -14.60
CA GLY A 120 23.61 -21.03 -14.37
C GLY A 120 23.50 -19.49 -14.42
N ARG A 121 22.32 -18.94 -14.69
CA ARG A 121 22.07 -17.50 -14.73
C ARG A 121 21.86 -16.98 -13.31
N LYS A 122 22.48 -15.86 -12.95
CA LYS A 122 22.17 -15.14 -11.72
C LYS A 122 20.95 -14.24 -11.94
N ILE A 123 20.02 -14.26 -11.01
CA ILE A 123 18.82 -13.43 -11.00
C ILE A 123 18.80 -12.62 -9.71
N LYS A 124 18.69 -11.33 -9.82
CA LYS A 124 18.52 -10.43 -8.68
C LYS A 124 17.09 -10.52 -8.18
N LEU A 125 16.90 -10.93 -6.94
CA LEU A 125 15.57 -11.15 -6.35
C LEU A 125 15.29 -10.04 -5.33
N VAL A 126 14.43 -9.11 -5.71
CA VAL A 126 14.05 -7.95 -4.90
C VAL A 126 12.62 -8.13 -4.39
N PHE A 127 12.33 -7.63 -3.21
CA PHE A 127 10.99 -7.59 -2.64
C PHE A 127 10.65 -6.17 -2.18
N THR A 128 9.47 -5.64 -2.59
CA THR A 128 8.90 -4.44 -1.97
C THR A 128 7.86 -4.86 -0.94
N ALA A 129 8.06 -4.44 0.30
CA ALA A 129 7.18 -4.76 1.42
C ALA A 129 5.93 -3.86 1.42
N HIS A 130 4.79 -4.41 1.02
CA HIS A 130 3.50 -3.69 1.04
C HIS A 130 2.70 -3.94 2.31
N ASP A 131 3.07 -4.97 3.09
CA ASP A 131 2.47 -5.32 4.38
C ASP A 131 3.50 -5.95 5.32
N TYR A 132 3.09 -6.30 6.54
CA TYR A 132 3.97 -6.82 7.59
C TYR A 132 4.03 -8.35 7.64
N GLN A 133 3.63 -9.07 6.61
CA GLN A 133 3.47 -10.53 6.68
C GLN A 133 4.74 -11.26 7.12
N TRP A 134 5.92 -10.78 6.75
CA TRP A 134 7.18 -11.45 7.08
C TRP A 134 7.57 -11.39 8.55
N VAL A 135 6.86 -10.56 9.35
CA VAL A 135 7.03 -10.44 10.80
C VAL A 135 5.72 -10.62 11.57
N CYS A 136 4.57 -10.62 10.88
CA CYS A 136 3.25 -10.78 11.46
C CYS A 136 2.34 -11.65 10.57
N PRO A 137 1.95 -12.88 10.97
CA PRO A 137 1.18 -13.80 10.12
C PRO A 137 -0.18 -13.28 9.64
N ASN A 138 -0.80 -12.32 10.35
CA ASN A 138 -2.01 -11.65 9.89
C ASN A 138 -1.74 -10.40 9.06
N HIS A 139 -0.47 -10.06 8.81
CA HIS A 139 0.08 -8.95 8.04
C HIS A 139 -0.36 -7.53 8.45
N MET A 140 -1.21 -7.38 9.47
CA MET A 140 -1.78 -6.08 9.88
C MET A 140 -1.12 -5.49 11.14
N MET A 141 -0.38 -6.28 11.93
CA MET A 141 0.13 -5.90 13.25
C MET A 141 -0.96 -5.34 14.18
N ARG A 142 -2.17 -5.87 14.05
CA ARG A 142 -3.39 -5.51 14.81
C ARG A 142 -4.13 -6.79 15.18
N ILE A 143 -4.74 -6.83 16.36
CA ILE A 143 -5.62 -7.92 16.78
C ILE A 143 -7.04 -7.59 16.27
N PRO A 144 -7.60 -8.34 15.31
CA PRO A 144 -8.88 -7.97 14.68
C PRO A 144 -10.07 -7.91 15.64
N SER A 145 -10.09 -8.75 16.68
CA SER A 145 -11.22 -8.81 17.63
C SER A 145 -11.26 -7.64 18.61
N THR A 146 -10.10 -7.04 18.94
CA THR A 146 -10.01 -5.91 19.89
C THR A 146 -9.67 -4.59 19.22
N GLY A 147 -9.16 -4.63 17.99
CA GLY A 147 -8.63 -3.47 17.31
C GLY A 147 -7.26 -3.02 17.82
N GLU A 148 -6.70 -3.68 18.85
CA GLU A 148 -5.44 -3.30 19.46
C GLU A 148 -4.24 -3.54 18.55
N ILE A 149 -3.32 -2.60 18.55
CA ILE A 149 -2.02 -2.69 17.90
C ILE A 149 -1.18 -3.77 18.59
N CYS A 150 -0.53 -4.63 17.82
CA CYS A 150 0.15 -5.80 18.33
C CYS A 150 1.53 -6.02 17.73
N PHE A 151 2.54 -6.16 18.58
CA PHE A 151 3.91 -6.47 18.23
C PHE A 151 4.37 -7.87 18.70
N ALA A 152 3.46 -8.68 19.18
CA ALA A 152 3.77 -9.91 19.90
C ALA A 152 4.44 -11.02 19.05
N CYS A 153 4.34 -10.95 17.71
CA CYS A 153 4.95 -11.92 16.80
C CYS A 153 6.39 -11.57 16.39
N ARG A 154 6.90 -10.38 16.74
CA ARG A 154 8.27 -9.98 16.45
C ARG A 154 9.28 -11.01 16.99
N GLY A 155 10.44 -11.11 16.33
CA GLY A 155 11.47 -12.08 16.72
C GLY A 155 11.05 -13.55 16.57
N GLY A 156 10.06 -13.85 15.70
CA GLY A 156 9.66 -15.23 15.42
C GLY A 156 8.65 -15.83 16.40
N ASN A 157 8.08 -15.06 17.34
CA ASN A 157 7.11 -15.55 18.32
C ASN A 157 5.70 -15.72 17.71
N PHE A 158 5.60 -16.35 16.55
CA PHE A 158 4.39 -16.45 15.75
C PHE A 158 3.21 -17.18 16.42
N MET A 159 3.46 -17.93 17.52
CA MET A 159 2.36 -18.56 18.30
C MET A 159 1.37 -17.54 18.87
N GLN A 160 1.77 -16.29 19.03
CA GLN A 160 0.88 -15.23 19.49
C GLN A 160 -0.28 -14.99 18.51
N CYS A 161 -0.05 -15.17 17.20
CA CYS A 161 -1.11 -15.11 16.19
C CYS A 161 -2.22 -16.12 16.46
N THR A 162 -1.86 -17.37 16.81
CA THR A 162 -2.85 -18.41 17.19
C THR A 162 -3.57 -18.08 18.51
N LYS A 163 -2.82 -17.58 19.51
CA LYS A 163 -3.42 -17.22 20.82
C LYS A 163 -4.46 -16.11 20.68
N ASN A 164 -4.13 -15.08 19.91
CA ASN A 164 -4.97 -13.90 19.70
C ASN A 164 -5.99 -14.10 18.57
N ARG A 165 -6.07 -15.27 17.94
CA ARG A 165 -6.98 -15.57 16.81
C ARG A 165 -6.91 -14.54 15.67
N CYS A 166 -5.70 -14.05 15.36
CA CYS A 166 -5.50 -12.88 14.51
C CYS A 166 -6.01 -13.02 13.07
N ILE A 167 -6.24 -14.25 12.56
CA ILE A 167 -6.73 -14.47 11.19
C ILE A 167 -8.22 -14.81 11.22
N HIS A 168 -9.05 -13.83 10.84
CA HIS A 168 -10.53 -13.92 10.81
C HIS A 168 -11.16 -14.39 12.12
N ASP A 169 -10.60 -14.02 13.27
CA ASP A 169 -11.00 -14.48 14.62
C ASP A 169 -11.12 -16.01 14.72
N SER A 170 -10.38 -16.74 13.94
CA SER A 170 -10.39 -18.21 13.88
C SER A 170 -9.08 -18.80 14.40
N LYS A 171 -9.17 -19.61 15.46
CA LYS A 171 -8.00 -20.31 16.00
C LYS A 171 -7.35 -21.24 14.97
N VAL A 172 -8.16 -21.91 14.14
CA VAL A 172 -7.67 -22.82 13.09
C VAL A 172 -6.94 -22.07 11.99
N LYS A 173 -7.52 -20.98 11.45
CA LYS A 173 -6.88 -20.17 10.42
C LYS A 173 -5.60 -19.53 10.96
N SER A 174 -5.61 -19.03 12.19
CA SER A 174 -4.44 -18.45 12.85
C SER A 174 -3.34 -19.48 13.10
N LEU A 175 -3.71 -20.74 13.41
CA LEU A 175 -2.74 -21.83 13.52
C LEU A 175 -2.07 -22.14 12.17
N ILE A 176 -2.83 -22.14 11.08
CA ILE A 176 -2.30 -22.33 9.71
C ILE A 176 -1.30 -21.23 9.37
N GLY A 177 -1.65 -19.96 9.61
CA GLY A 177 -0.72 -18.84 9.40
C GLY A 177 0.51 -18.90 10.30
N THR A 178 0.35 -19.35 11.54
CA THR A 178 1.47 -19.60 12.46
C THR A 178 2.41 -20.70 11.95
N ILE A 179 1.86 -21.79 11.41
CA ILE A 179 2.64 -22.90 10.85
C ILE A 179 3.41 -22.41 9.61
N GLU A 180 2.74 -21.68 8.72
CA GLU A 180 3.35 -21.06 7.54
C GLU A 180 4.54 -20.18 7.92
N ALA A 181 4.31 -19.21 8.82
CA ALA A 181 5.34 -18.27 9.26
C ALA A 181 6.55 -18.98 9.89
N LYS A 182 6.32 -19.94 10.80
CA LYS A 182 7.37 -20.75 11.41
C LYS A 182 8.15 -21.60 10.41
N LEU A 183 7.47 -22.15 9.42
CA LEU A 183 8.10 -22.95 8.36
C LEU A 183 9.10 -22.11 7.57
N TYR A 184 8.68 -20.92 7.11
CA TYR A 184 9.51 -20.05 6.29
C TYR A 184 10.61 -19.35 7.10
N ASP A 185 10.34 -19.00 8.34
CA ASP A 185 11.36 -18.47 9.26
C ASP A 185 12.45 -19.51 9.53
N ARG A 186 12.08 -20.74 9.95
CA ARG A 186 13.03 -21.85 10.17
C ARG A 186 13.88 -22.17 8.94
N ARG A 187 13.30 -22.07 7.75
CA ARG A 187 13.99 -22.30 6.47
C ARG A 187 14.77 -21.09 6.00
N LYS A 188 14.70 -19.96 6.70
CA LYS A 188 15.29 -18.67 6.31
C LYS A 188 14.91 -18.29 4.86
N THR A 189 13.66 -18.61 4.46
CA THR A 189 13.20 -18.47 3.07
C THR A 189 13.28 -17.02 2.59
N TYR A 190 12.87 -16.08 3.43
CA TYR A 190 12.92 -14.66 3.12
C TYR A 190 14.34 -14.09 3.05
N GLY A 191 15.31 -14.76 3.68
CA GLY A 191 16.73 -14.47 3.50
C GLY A 191 17.28 -14.82 2.13
N MET A 192 16.50 -15.51 1.29
CA MET A 192 16.89 -15.79 -0.10
C MET A 192 16.69 -14.58 -1.04
N VAL A 193 15.98 -13.51 -0.63
CA VAL A 193 15.93 -12.27 -1.41
C VAL A 193 17.25 -11.52 -1.26
N ASP A 194 17.61 -10.72 -2.27
CA ASP A 194 18.87 -9.97 -2.28
C ASP A 194 18.69 -8.57 -1.67
N ALA A 195 17.52 -7.94 -1.87
CA ALA A 195 17.15 -6.66 -1.25
C ALA A 195 15.65 -6.60 -0.92
N ILE A 196 15.33 -5.82 0.12
CA ILE A 196 13.96 -5.59 0.59
C ILE A 196 13.73 -4.08 0.63
N ILE A 197 12.83 -3.58 -0.21
CA ILE A 197 12.43 -2.17 -0.22
C ILE A 197 11.31 -1.97 0.80
N CYS A 198 11.54 -1.07 1.74
CA CYS A 198 10.61 -0.70 2.79
C CYS A 198 10.08 0.71 2.52
N PRO A 199 8.78 0.91 2.25
CA PRO A 199 8.22 2.21 1.92
C PRO A 199 8.23 3.24 3.06
N SER A 200 8.65 2.85 4.26
CA SER A 200 8.83 3.73 5.42
C SER A 200 9.92 3.22 6.33
N GLU A 201 10.47 4.13 7.12
CA GLU A 201 11.41 3.78 8.21
C GLU A 201 10.72 2.92 9.27
N PHE A 202 9.42 3.17 9.53
CA PHE A 202 8.62 2.33 10.40
C PHE A 202 8.59 0.88 9.90
N MET A 203 8.27 0.64 8.62
CA MET A 203 8.28 -0.69 8.02
C MET A 203 9.65 -1.34 8.13
N LYS A 204 10.71 -0.60 7.80
CA LYS A 204 12.09 -1.07 7.92
C LYS A 204 12.39 -1.54 9.33
N LYS A 205 12.09 -0.74 10.36
CA LYS A 205 12.28 -1.10 11.78
C LYS A 205 11.52 -2.35 12.17
N GLN A 206 10.31 -2.59 11.61
CA GLN A 206 9.57 -3.82 11.88
C GLN A 206 10.27 -5.04 11.26
N LEU A 207 10.68 -4.97 10.00
CA LEU A 207 11.35 -6.07 9.31
C LEU A 207 12.72 -6.36 9.90
N ASP A 208 13.47 -5.35 10.33
CA ASP A 208 14.79 -5.48 10.98
C ASP A 208 14.72 -6.23 12.31
N THR A 209 13.55 -6.41 12.91
CA THR A 209 13.38 -7.29 14.09
C THR A 209 13.65 -8.77 13.77
N ASN A 210 13.63 -9.15 12.48
CA ASN A 210 14.07 -10.46 12.02
C ASN A 210 15.51 -10.38 11.50
N PRO A 211 16.50 -10.99 12.20
CA PRO A 211 17.93 -10.90 11.83
C PRO A 211 18.26 -11.41 10.42
N VAL A 212 17.38 -12.25 9.84
CA VAL A 212 17.56 -12.76 8.47
C VAL A 212 17.29 -11.68 7.42
N LEU A 213 16.56 -10.61 7.78
CA LEU A 213 16.13 -9.54 6.88
C LEU A 213 16.93 -8.25 7.06
N ALA A 214 17.44 -7.97 8.27
CA ALA A 214 17.97 -6.67 8.68
C ALA A 214 19.05 -6.09 7.75
N ASP A 215 19.97 -6.92 7.27
CA ASP A 215 21.05 -6.48 6.37
C ASP A 215 20.59 -6.24 4.91
N LYS A 216 19.31 -6.48 4.61
CA LYS A 216 18.76 -6.43 3.25
C LYS A 216 17.72 -5.34 3.06
N THR A 217 17.27 -4.72 4.15
CA THR A 217 16.24 -3.70 4.13
C THR A 217 16.79 -2.34 3.69
N ILE A 218 16.11 -1.72 2.75
CA ILE A 218 16.41 -0.39 2.21
C ILE A 218 15.14 0.46 2.34
N MET A 219 15.22 1.57 3.06
CA MET A 219 14.11 2.52 3.14
C MET A 219 14.05 3.34 1.87
N LEU A 220 12.88 3.37 1.26
CA LEU A 220 12.58 4.19 0.09
C LEU A 220 11.07 4.48 0.07
N HIS A 221 10.69 5.73 0.41
CA HIS A 221 9.29 6.16 0.34
C HIS A 221 8.72 5.94 -1.06
N ASN A 222 7.43 5.67 -1.14
CA ASN A 222 6.75 5.57 -2.43
C ASN A 222 6.89 6.89 -3.22
N PHE A 223 6.71 6.80 -4.51
CA PHE A 223 6.61 7.95 -5.40
C PHE A 223 5.18 8.44 -5.49
N ILE A 224 5.01 9.67 -5.97
CA ILE A 224 3.72 10.19 -6.37
C ILE A 224 3.81 10.74 -7.79
N ASP A 225 2.84 10.38 -8.61
CA ASP A 225 2.76 10.82 -9.99
C ASP A 225 1.61 11.81 -10.18
N ALA A 226 1.88 13.03 -9.76
CA ALA A 226 0.93 14.13 -9.91
C ALA A 226 0.73 14.58 -11.35
N LEU A 227 1.68 14.25 -12.21
CA LEU A 227 1.72 14.75 -13.57
C LEU A 227 1.01 13.82 -14.57
N ALA A 228 1.03 12.50 -14.35
CA ALA A 228 0.42 11.55 -15.28
C ALA A 228 -1.12 11.70 -15.38
N ASP A 229 -1.77 12.00 -14.26
CA ASP A 229 -3.23 12.26 -14.26
C ASP A 229 -3.59 13.66 -14.81
N LYS A 230 -2.61 14.55 -14.99
CA LYS A 230 -2.83 15.93 -15.50
C LYS A 230 -2.98 16.01 -17.02
N PHE A 231 -2.53 15.03 -17.76
CA PHE A 231 -2.47 15.09 -19.24
C PHE A 231 -3.64 14.42 -19.97
N GLN A 232 -4.63 13.89 -19.26
CA GLN A 232 -5.84 13.35 -19.91
C GLN A 232 -6.91 14.41 -20.19
N ASP A 233 -6.73 15.64 -19.69
CA ASP A 233 -7.65 16.74 -19.97
C ASP A 233 -7.11 17.56 -21.16
N GLU A 234 -7.79 17.49 -22.32
CA GLU A 234 -7.47 18.24 -23.55
C GLU A 234 -7.39 19.76 -23.33
N THR A 235 -7.99 20.28 -22.25
CA THR A 235 -7.96 21.71 -21.88
C THR A 235 -6.62 22.17 -21.32
N VAL A 236 -5.73 21.26 -20.98
CA VAL A 236 -4.40 21.55 -20.39
C VAL A 236 -3.26 21.25 -21.38
N ALA A 237 -3.58 20.74 -22.56
CA ALA A 237 -2.62 20.50 -23.62
C ALA A 237 -1.87 21.80 -24.01
N GLY A 238 -0.58 21.88 -23.61
CA GLY A 238 0.30 23.02 -23.93
C GLY A 238 0.80 23.81 -22.71
N LYS A 239 0.39 23.51 -21.48
CA LYS A 239 0.99 24.12 -20.28
C LYS A 239 2.18 23.31 -19.79
N GLN A 240 3.24 24.03 -19.38
CA GLN A 240 4.41 23.38 -18.77
C GLN A 240 4.05 22.81 -17.39
N PRO A 241 4.68 21.71 -16.95
CA PRO A 241 4.45 21.10 -15.64
C PRO A 241 4.55 22.07 -14.46
N GLU A 242 5.43 23.04 -14.55
CA GLU A 242 5.67 24.08 -13.54
C GLU A 242 4.48 25.06 -13.40
N ASP A 243 3.77 25.35 -14.50
CA ASP A 243 2.60 26.24 -14.50
C ASP A 243 1.37 25.60 -13.81
N ILE A 244 1.36 24.29 -13.70
CA ILE A 244 0.27 23.52 -13.11
C ILE A 244 0.48 23.31 -11.60
N GLN A 245 1.73 23.18 -11.17
CA GLN A 245 2.09 23.13 -9.75
C GLN A 245 1.79 24.45 -9.01
N ASN A 246 1.86 25.59 -9.71
CA ASN A 246 1.70 26.91 -9.15
C ASN A 246 0.25 27.45 -9.16
N GLN A 247 -0.74 26.69 -9.65
CA GLN A 247 -2.15 27.12 -9.54
C GLN A 247 -2.67 26.82 -8.14
N GLN A 248 -2.48 27.75 -7.21
CA GLN A 248 -3.16 27.73 -5.92
C GLN A 248 -4.66 27.86 -6.17
N MET A 249 -5.40 26.76 -5.99
CA MET A 249 -6.87 26.80 -6.04
C MET A 249 -7.38 27.52 -4.77
N ASP A 250 -8.40 28.34 -4.93
CA ASP A 250 -9.08 28.94 -3.80
C ASP A 250 -9.66 27.85 -2.90
N LYS A 251 -9.28 27.88 -1.63
CA LYS A 251 -9.77 26.94 -0.64
C LYS A 251 -11.23 27.21 -0.32
N LYS A 252 -12.01 26.13 -0.30
CA LYS A 252 -13.42 26.14 0.09
C LYS A 252 -13.60 25.69 1.53
N ASP A 253 -14.74 26.02 2.09
CA ASP A 253 -15.06 25.71 3.47
C ASP A 253 -15.59 24.28 3.64
N TYR A 254 -14.71 23.30 3.50
CA TYR A 254 -14.97 21.91 3.85
C TYR A 254 -13.69 21.15 4.21
N VAL A 255 -13.88 20.04 4.92
CA VAL A 255 -12.85 19.04 5.26
C VAL A 255 -13.05 17.84 4.34
N VAL A 256 -11.98 17.31 3.76
CA VAL A 256 -12.06 16.15 2.86
C VAL A 256 -11.51 14.87 3.49
N TYR A 257 -12.23 13.78 3.30
CA TYR A 257 -11.74 12.42 3.48
C TYR A 257 -11.85 11.67 2.15
N PHE A 258 -10.81 10.98 1.73
CA PHE A 258 -10.83 10.13 0.54
C PHE A 258 -10.10 8.82 0.77
N GLY A 259 -10.79 7.73 0.45
CA GLY A 259 -10.31 6.38 0.68
C GLY A 259 -11.44 5.39 0.91
N ARG A 260 -11.07 4.15 1.24
CA ARG A 260 -12.05 3.09 1.52
C ARG A 260 -12.79 3.35 2.84
N PHE A 261 -14.11 3.22 2.82
CA PHE A 261 -14.96 3.35 4.02
C PHE A 261 -14.93 2.04 4.82
N SER A 262 -13.95 1.91 5.71
CA SER A 262 -13.74 0.69 6.50
C SER A 262 -13.19 0.99 7.89
N GLU A 263 -13.31 0.02 8.79
CA GLU A 263 -12.89 0.15 10.19
C GLU A 263 -11.38 0.46 10.30
N GLU A 264 -10.56 -0.28 9.59
CA GLU A 264 -9.09 -0.10 9.63
C GLU A 264 -8.62 1.25 9.08
N LYS A 265 -9.44 1.89 8.23
CA LYS A 265 -9.18 3.26 7.73
C LYS A 265 -9.69 4.34 8.67
N GLY A 266 -10.22 3.97 9.84
CA GLY A 266 -10.69 4.91 10.85
C GLY A 266 -11.96 5.67 10.47
N THR A 267 -12.72 5.16 9.49
CA THR A 267 -13.95 5.82 9.03
C THR A 267 -14.95 5.99 10.17
N ARG A 268 -15.10 5.01 11.06
CA ARG A 268 -16.00 5.12 12.21
C ARG A 268 -15.60 6.23 13.17
N THR A 269 -14.32 6.29 13.53
CA THR A 269 -13.74 7.34 14.39
C THR A 269 -13.97 8.73 13.81
N LEU A 270 -13.77 8.87 12.47
CA LEU A 270 -14.04 10.14 11.80
C LEU A 270 -15.52 10.50 11.78
N LEU A 271 -16.42 9.53 11.58
CA LEU A 271 -17.87 9.79 11.63
C LEU A 271 -18.33 10.26 13.01
N GLU A 272 -17.78 9.72 14.09
CA GLU A 272 -18.09 10.22 15.46
C GLU A 272 -17.59 11.66 15.65
N ALA A 273 -16.41 12.01 15.15
CA ALA A 273 -15.92 13.39 15.14
C ALA A 273 -16.80 14.32 14.29
N CYS A 274 -17.28 13.87 13.12
CA CYS A 274 -18.21 14.63 12.29
C CYS A 274 -19.53 14.94 13.03
N LYS A 275 -20.10 13.95 13.72
CA LYS A 275 -21.32 14.12 14.52
C LYS A 275 -21.14 15.14 15.65
N ALA A 276 -19.95 15.19 16.26
CA ALA A 276 -19.60 16.15 17.32
C ALA A 276 -19.38 17.58 16.80
N LEU A 277 -19.26 17.75 15.48
CA LEU A 277 -18.95 19.02 14.80
C LEU A 277 -19.98 19.35 13.71
N PRO A 278 -21.30 19.44 14.01
CA PRO A 278 -22.36 19.55 13.01
C PRO A 278 -22.28 20.81 12.14
N GLN A 279 -21.55 21.82 12.57
CA GLN A 279 -21.34 23.08 11.86
C GLN A 279 -20.21 23.02 10.81
N ILE A 280 -19.42 21.94 10.79
CA ILE A 280 -18.30 21.77 9.84
C ILE A 280 -18.77 20.89 8.69
N PRO A 281 -18.70 21.35 7.43
CA PRO A 281 -18.99 20.50 6.27
C PRO A 281 -17.86 19.53 5.98
N PHE A 282 -18.21 18.26 5.75
CA PHE A 282 -17.28 17.24 5.33
C PHE A 282 -17.68 16.70 3.95
N ILE A 283 -16.68 16.42 3.12
CA ILE A 283 -16.87 15.71 1.86
C ILE A 283 -16.08 14.40 1.90
N PHE A 284 -16.78 13.29 1.70
CA PHE A 284 -16.19 11.97 1.67
C PHE A 284 -16.19 11.44 0.22
N ALA A 285 -15.03 11.00 -0.26
CA ALA A 285 -14.85 10.39 -1.57
C ALA A 285 -14.32 8.95 -1.42
N GLY A 286 -15.16 7.98 -1.72
CA GLY A 286 -14.83 6.57 -1.58
C GLY A 286 -16.06 5.67 -1.51
N THR A 287 -15.81 4.39 -1.32
CA THR A 287 -16.84 3.37 -1.08
C THR A 287 -16.33 2.36 -0.06
N GLY A 288 -17.20 1.56 0.51
CA GLY A 288 -16.78 0.50 1.42
C GLY A 288 -17.88 0.00 2.34
N PRO A 289 -17.55 -0.94 3.25
CA PRO A 289 -18.52 -1.56 4.14
C PRO A 289 -19.27 -0.60 5.07
N LEU A 290 -18.73 0.60 5.32
CA LEU A 290 -19.33 1.61 6.21
C LEU A 290 -20.09 2.71 5.42
N GLU A 291 -20.36 2.54 4.15
CA GLU A 291 -21.01 3.55 3.29
C GLU A 291 -22.39 3.95 3.79
N GLU A 292 -23.19 2.99 4.26
CA GLU A 292 -24.49 3.27 4.84
C GLU A 292 -24.40 4.20 6.08
N GLN A 293 -23.39 3.99 6.92
CA GLN A 293 -23.13 4.83 8.10
C GLN A 293 -22.66 6.24 7.71
N VAL A 294 -21.85 6.36 6.65
CA VAL A 294 -21.42 7.64 6.08
C VAL A 294 -22.66 8.45 5.65
N ASN A 295 -23.59 7.83 4.95
CA ASN A 295 -24.79 8.46 4.43
C ASN A 295 -25.79 8.91 5.53
N GLN A 296 -25.64 8.45 6.76
CA GLN A 296 -26.48 8.81 7.90
C GLN A 296 -26.04 10.09 8.62
N VAL A 297 -24.82 10.59 8.38
CA VAL A 297 -24.28 11.77 9.06
C VAL A 297 -24.60 13.04 8.25
N THR A 298 -25.37 13.95 8.83
CA THR A 298 -26.02 15.07 8.13
C THR A 298 -25.06 16.13 7.56
N ASN A 299 -23.89 16.30 8.15
CA ASN A 299 -22.86 17.25 7.71
C ASN A 299 -21.75 16.58 6.88
N VAL A 300 -21.98 15.34 6.43
CA VAL A 300 -21.09 14.59 5.52
C VAL A 300 -21.78 14.43 4.16
N GLU A 301 -21.14 14.96 3.13
CA GLU A 301 -21.53 14.71 1.74
C GLU A 301 -20.72 13.55 1.18
N ASN A 302 -21.39 12.43 0.85
CA ASN A 302 -20.78 11.29 0.19
C ASN A 302 -20.79 11.47 -1.34
N ARG A 303 -19.60 11.59 -1.93
CA ARG A 303 -19.40 11.72 -3.39
C ARG A 303 -19.22 10.38 -4.10
N GLY A 304 -19.25 9.25 -3.36
CA GLY A 304 -18.95 7.95 -3.91
C GLY A 304 -17.49 7.82 -4.38
N PHE A 305 -17.24 6.89 -5.28
CA PHE A 305 -15.91 6.66 -5.83
C PHE A 305 -15.55 7.73 -6.87
N VAL A 306 -14.60 8.60 -6.52
CA VAL A 306 -14.14 9.72 -7.37
C VAL A 306 -12.68 9.47 -7.76
N THR A 307 -12.31 9.73 -9.00
CA THR A 307 -10.95 9.57 -9.56
C THR A 307 -10.57 10.75 -10.46
N GLY A 308 -9.31 10.79 -10.88
CA GLY A 308 -8.79 11.76 -11.85
C GLY A 308 -8.97 13.20 -11.39
N ASP A 309 -9.33 14.09 -12.34
CA ASP A 309 -9.46 15.53 -12.07
C ASP A 309 -10.54 15.87 -11.04
N GLY A 310 -11.61 15.08 -10.96
CA GLY A 310 -12.64 15.24 -9.95
C GLY A 310 -12.08 15.07 -8.53
N LEU A 311 -11.28 14.05 -8.29
CA LEU A 311 -10.62 13.81 -7.00
C LEU A 311 -9.56 14.88 -6.72
N ARG A 312 -8.73 15.21 -7.70
CA ARG A 312 -7.73 16.27 -7.60
C ARG A 312 -8.34 17.58 -7.14
N LYS A 313 -9.39 18.02 -7.83
CA LYS A 313 -10.12 19.26 -7.50
C LYS A 313 -10.70 19.22 -6.10
N LEU A 314 -11.30 18.09 -5.73
CA LEU A 314 -11.89 17.89 -4.42
C LEU A 314 -10.82 17.99 -3.30
N ILE A 315 -9.63 17.47 -3.53
CA ILE A 315 -8.52 17.57 -2.57
C ILE A 315 -7.98 19.00 -2.55
N ALA A 316 -7.66 19.57 -3.72
CA ALA A 316 -7.02 20.87 -3.84
C ALA A 316 -7.86 22.03 -3.29
N GLU A 317 -9.18 21.97 -3.40
CA GLU A 317 -10.11 22.98 -2.88
C GLU A 317 -10.43 22.80 -1.40
N ALA A 318 -10.13 21.66 -0.78
CA ALA A 318 -10.43 21.42 0.63
C ALA A 318 -9.57 22.31 1.56
N ARG A 319 -10.11 22.73 2.69
CA ARG A 319 -9.35 23.47 3.71
C ARG A 319 -8.21 22.63 4.27
N PHE A 320 -8.50 21.37 4.61
CA PHE A 320 -7.54 20.33 4.96
C PHE A 320 -8.17 18.94 4.73
N SER A 321 -7.35 17.91 4.71
CA SER A 321 -7.80 16.52 4.65
C SER A 321 -7.60 15.82 5.99
N VAL A 322 -8.39 14.77 6.24
CA VAL A 322 -8.23 13.91 7.41
C VAL A 322 -7.82 12.50 6.95
N TYR A 323 -6.79 11.95 7.58
CA TYR A 323 -6.30 10.60 7.38
C TYR A 323 -6.33 9.80 8.70
N PRO A 324 -7.50 9.26 9.09
CA PRO A 324 -7.72 8.73 10.44
C PRO A 324 -7.39 7.24 10.58
N SER A 325 -6.48 6.70 9.79
CA SER A 325 -6.17 5.26 9.75
C SER A 325 -5.85 4.70 11.13
N GLU A 326 -6.45 3.55 11.47
CA GLU A 326 -6.28 2.84 12.75
C GLU A 326 -5.40 1.59 12.62
N TRP A 327 -4.68 1.48 11.54
CA TRP A 327 -3.68 0.45 11.38
C TRP A 327 -2.35 1.04 10.92
N TYR A 328 -1.29 0.23 10.94
CA TYR A 328 0.01 0.67 10.46
C TYR A 328 0.07 0.72 8.94
N GLU A 329 -0.16 1.88 8.40
CA GLU A 329 0.09 2.17 6.99
C GLU A 329 1.59 2.26 6.73
N ASN A 330 2.02 1.93 5.51
CA ASN A 330 3.43 2.00 5.15
C ASN A 330 3.82 3.39 4.66
N CYS A 331 3.31 3.77 3.49
CA CYS A 331 3.54 5.05 2.87
C CYS A 331 2.27 5.42 2.09
N PRO A 332 1.27 6.01 2.77
CA PRO A 332 -0.05 6.21 2.17
C PRO A 332 -0.03 7.26 1.06
N PHE A 333 -0.40 6.84 -0.14
CA PHE A 333 -0.52 7.73 -1.29
C PHE A 333 -1.45 8.91 -1.01
N SER A 334 -2.57 8.70 -0.32
CA SER A 334 -3.55 9.76 -0.04
C SER A 334 -2.97 10.91 0.81
N VAL A 335 -2.05 10.64 1.72
CA VAL A 335 -1.35 11.68 2.48
C VAL A 335 -0.44 12.48 1.55
N MET A 336 0.33 11.80 0.69
CA MET A 336 1.21 12.44 -0.29
C MET A 336 0.41 13.25 -1.31
N GLU A 337 -0.69 12.69 -1.85
CA GLU A 337 -1.59 13.35 -2.80
C GLU A 337 -2.17 14.63 -2.21
N SER A 338 -2.66 14.57 -0.97
CA SER A 338 -3.21 15.73 -0.30
C SER A 338 -2.20 16.87 -0.23
N GLN A 339 -1.01 16.60 0.30
CA GLN A 339 0.03 17.60 0.46
C GLN A 339 0.55 18.13 -0.89
N MET A 340 0.66 17.25 -1.89
CA MET A 340 1.10 17.66 -3.21
C MET A 340 0.12 18.62 -3.91
N TYR A 341 -1.18 18.50 -3.62
CA TYR A 341 -2.18 19.46 -4.09
C TYR A 341 -2.32 20.68 -3.16
N GLY A 342 -1.36 20.89 -2.26
CA GLY A 342 -1.35 22.01 -1.32
C GLY A 342 -2.44 21.91 -0.26
N THR A 343 -2.87 20.71 0.12
CA THR A 343 -3.89 20.51 1.15
C THR A 343 -3.25 19.88 2.38
N PRO A 344 -3.24 20.61 3.53
CA PRO A 344 -2.69 20.11 4.78
C PRO A 344 -3.39 18.82 5.24
N VAL A 345 -2.69 17.98 5.97
CA VAL A 345 -3.23 16.69 6.42
C VAL A 345 -3.27 16.62 7.94
N LEU A 346 -4.45 16.30 8.50
CA LEU A 346 -4.58 15.81 9.86
C LEU A 346 -4.53 14.29 9.82
N ALA A 347 -3.41 13.70 10.22
CA ALA A 347 -3.17 12.25 10.12
C ALA A 347 -3.05 11.57 11.48
N SER A 348 -3.43 10.30 11.55
CA SER A 348 -3.14 9.46 12.72
C SER A 348 -1.63 9.25 12.87
N ASP A 349 -1.14 9.27 14.13
CA ASP A 349 0.26 8.98 14.48
C ASP A 349 0.53 7.47 14.46
N LEU A 350 0.32 6.82 13.31
CA LEU A 350 0.47 5.38 13.13
C LEU A 350 1.26 5.01 11.87
N GLY A 351 2.17 4.07 12.03
CA GLY A 351 2.94 3.49 10.92
C GLY A 351 3.88 4.48 10.24
N GLY A 352 3.81 4.54 8.91
CA GLY A 352 4.60 5.47 8.09
C GLY A 352 3.91 6.80 7.81
N ALA A 353 2.65 7.02 8.24
CA ALA A 353 1.96 8.29 8.01
C ALA A 353 2.67 9.49 8.68
N PRO A 354 3.19 9.38 9.93
CA PRO A 354 3.95 10.45 10.55
C PRO A 354 5.24 10.83 9.83
N GLU A 355 5.78 9.95 9.00
CA GLU A 355 7.01 10.25 8.22
C GLU A 355 6.73 11.19 7.05
N LEU A 356 5.47 11.30 6.65
CA LEU A 356 5.02 12.14 5.54
C LEU A 356 4.47 13.49 5.97
N VAL A 357 4.01 13.62 7.22
CA VAL A 357 3.42 14.84 7.76
C VAL A 357 4.41 15.53 8.68
N GLN A 358 4.83 16.76 8.32
CA GLN A 358 5.63 17.61 9.19
C GLN A 358 4.66 18.34 10.15
N ALA A 359 4.45 17.77 11.35
CA ALA A 359 3.55 18.35 12.35
C ALA A 359 3.91 19.80 12.67
N GLY A 360 2.90 20.69 12.75
CA GLY A 360 3.06 22.12 12.90
C GLY A 360 3.54 22.88 11.65
N LYS A 361 3.72 22.17 10.49
CA LYS A 361 4.20 22.78 9.24
C LYS A 361 3.35 22.43 8.04
N THR A 362 3.08 21.16 7.79
CA THR A 362 2.29 20.70 6.63
C THR A 362 0.99 20.02 7.05
N GLY A 363 0.73 19.96 8.35
CA GLY A 363 -0.43 19.33 8.94
C GLY A 363 -0.22 19.06 10.42
N GLU A 364 -1.10 18.24 10.99
CA GLU A 364 -1.05 17.83 12.39
C GLU A 364 -1.16 16.31 12.52
N LEU A 365 -0.75 15.78 13.67
CA LEU A 365 -0.87 14.38 14.02
C LEU A 365 -1.79 14.23 15.24
N PHE A 366 -2.58 13.16 15.28
CA PHE A 366 -3.40 12.78 16.41
C PHE A 366 -3.27 11.27 16.69
N ARG A 367 -3.61 10.84 17.90
CA ARG A 367 -3.56 9.43 18.27
C ARG A 367 -4.64 8.62 17.55
N GLY A 368 -4.24 7.68 16.72
CA GLY A 368 -5.14 6.85 15.94
C GLY A 368 -6.21 6.16 16.80
N GLY A 369 -7.49 6.28 16.40
CA GLY A 369 -8.65 5.75 17.12
C GLY A 369 -9.17 6.65 18.25
N ASP A 370 -8.52 7.79 18.53
CA ASP A 370 -8.96 8.73 19.55
C ASP A 370 -9.93 9.77 18.95
N VAL A 371 -11.22 9.56 19.21
CA VAL A 371 -12.30 10.44 18.71
C VAL A 371 -12.21 11.84 19.31
N GLU A 372 -11.85 11.95 20.58
CA GLU A 372 -11.80 13.24 21.30
C GLU A 372 -10.68 14.12 20.76
N GLU A 373 -9.46 13.57 20.70
CA GLU A 373 -8.29 14.26 20.15
C GLU A 373 -8.50 14.65 18.67
N LEU A 374 -9.05 13.72 17.84
CA LEU A 374 -9.40 14.00 16.46
C LEU A 374 -10.40 15.16 16.35
N THR A 375 -11.45 15.16 17.19
CA THR A 375 -12.47 16.20 17.20
C THR A 375 -11.89 17.56 17.58
N GLU A 376 -11.00 17.62 18.56
CA GLU A 376 -10.31 18.84 18.98
C GLU A 376 -9.43 19.39 17.85
N HIS A 377 -8.58 18.56 17.25
CA HIS A 377 -7.72 18.97 16.13
C HIS A 377 -8.53 19.46 14.92
N ILE A 378 -9.63 18.80 14.56
CA ILE A 378 -10.51 19.26 13.48
C ILE A 378 -11.08 20.64 13.81
N ARG A 379 -11.58 20.85 15.04
CA ARG A 379 -12.14 22.12 15.50
C ARG A 379 -11.09 23.23 15.46
N ASP A 380 -9.89 22.96 15.94
CA ASP A 380 -8.79 23.90 16.02
C ASP A 380 -8.31 24.34 14.63
N LEU A 381 -8.09 23.40 13.72
CA LEU A 381 -7.73 23.70 12.34
C LEU A 381 -8.86 24.45 11.61
N TRP A 382 -10.12 24.06 11.86
CA TRP A 382 -11.27 24.75 11.26
C TRP A 382 -11.36 26.21 11.67
N ASN A 383 -11.11 26.50 12.94
CA ASN A 383 -11.17 27.87 13.52
C ASN A 383 -9.91 28.71 13.19
N GLN A 384 -8.88 28.13 12.58
CA GLN A 384 -7.62 28.79 12.24
C GLN A 384 -7.33 28.76 10.73
N PRO A 385 -8.11 29.43 9.88
CA PRO A 385 -7.92 29.38 8.41
C PRO A 385 -6.53 29.88 7.98
N GLU A 386 -5.97 30.88 8.65
CA GLU A 386 -4.62 31.38 8.36
C GLU A 386 -3.52 30.34 8.67
N LEU A 387 -3.74 29.50 9.68
CA LEU A 387 -2.86 28.39 9.97
C LEU A 387 -2.90 27.34 8.84
N CYS A 388 -4.10 26.97 8.41
CA CYS A 388 -4.30 26.04 7.27
C CYS A 388 -3.67 26.61 5.98
N LYS A 389 -3.80 27.91 5.73
CA LYS A 389 -3.16 28.57 4.57
C LYS A 389 -1.65 28.47 4.64
N ARG A 390 -1.04 28.75 5.77
CA ARG A 390 0.40 28.61 5.99
C ARG A 390 0.87 27.16 5.78
N TYR A 391 0.10 26.17 6.29
CA TYR A 391 0.40 24.76 6.06
C TYR A 391 0.27 24.39 4.57
N SER A 392 -0.72 24.95 3.89
CA SER A 392 -0.90 24.77 2.44
C SER A 392 0.31 25.28 1.64
N GLU A 393 0.81 26.46 1.97
CA GLU A 393 2.03 27.03 1.37
C GLU A 393 3.27 26.15 1.64
N ASN A 394 3.40 25.62 2.86
CA ASN A 394 4.49 24.69 3.19
C ASN A 394 4.38 23.36 2.44
N CYS A 395 3.17 22.84 2.21
CA CYS A 395 2.95 21.61 1.43
C CYS A 395 3.50 21.75 0.00
N GLN A 396 3.43 22.92 -0.60
CA GLN A 396 3.96 23.18 -1.96
C GLN A 396 5.49 23.04 -2.04
N ASN A 397 6.19 23.19 -0.91
CA ASN A 397 7.64 23.04 -0.81
C ASN A 397 8.10 21.59 -0.52
N LEU A 398 7.17 20.64 -0.38
CA LEU A 398 7.51 19.24 -0.19
C LEU A 398 7.98 18.62 -1.51
N ASN A 399 9.09 17.90 -1.43
CA ASN A 399 9.65 17.15 -2.55
C ASN A 399 9.37 15.66 -2.35
N PHE A 400 8.29 15.17 -2.96
CA PHE A 400 8.09 13.73 -3.13
C PHE A 400 8.78 13.25 -4.40
N ASP A 401 9.28 12.02 -4.39
CA ASP A 401 9.82 11.42 -5.62
C ASP A 401 8.72 11.31 -6.68
N THR A 402 9.04 11.73 -7.90
CA THR A 402 8.25 11.35 -9.08
C THR A 402 8.51 9.88 -9.43
N VAL A 403 7.68 9.29 -10.28
CA VAL A 403 7.91 7.92 -10.74
C VAL A 403 9.25 7.75 -11.44
N GLU A 404 9.72 8.77 -12.18
CA GLU A 404 11.03 8.79 -12.85
C GLU A 404 12.17 8.78 -11.83
N ALA A 405 12.12 9.68 -10.84
CA ALA A 405 13.14 9.78 -9.79
C ALA A 405 13.23 8.48 -9.00
N TYR A 406 12.07 7.92 -8.65
CA TYR A 406 11.96 6.65 -7.95
C TYR A 406 12.50 5.48 -8.79
N CYS A 407 12.14 5.43 -10.08
CA CYS A 407 12.63 4.42 -11.02
C CYS A 407 14.14 4.44 -11.09
N GLY A 408 14.76 5.62 -11.18
CA GLY A 408 16.21 5.77 -11.14
C GLY A 408 16.85 5.21 -9.85
N LYS A 409 16.20 5.39 -8.69
CA LYS A 409 16.64 4.79 -7.41
C LYS A 409 16.52 3.26 -7.44
N ILE A 410 15.41 2.74 -7.93
CA ILE A 410 15.17 1.30 -8.08
C ILE A 410 16.21 0.65 -9.00
N ILE A 411 16.52 1.28 -10.13
CA ILE A 411 17.55 0.79 -11.06
C ILE A 411 18.93 0.75 -10.39
N LYS A 412 19.26 1.75 -9.56
CA LYS A 412 20.50 1.73 -8.78
C LYS A 412 20.52 0.56 -7.79
N ILE A 413 19.41 0.29 -7.11
CA ILE A 413 19.28 -0.88 -6.23
C ILE A 413 19.51 -2.15 -7.05
N TYR A 414 18.82 -2.33 -8.18
CA TYR A 414 19.00 -3.50 -9.05
C TYR A 414 20.45 -3.68 -9.54
N LYS A 415 21.20 -2.62 -9.75
CA LYS A 415 22.60 -2.71 -10.22
C LYS A 415 23.57 -3.09 -9.11
N ASN A 416 23.30 -2.69 -7.87
CA ASN A 416 24.23 -2.80 -6.74
C ASN A 416 24.12 -4.10 -5.91
N ILE A 417 23.09 -4.90 -6.13
CA ILE A 417 22.88 -6.20 -5.47
C ILE A 417 23.38 -7.37 -6.29
#